data_73ad62b480bc0c05a714335a4dfa1e35
#
_entry.id   73ad62b480bc0c05a714335a4dfa1e35
#
_cell.length_a   1.000
_cell.length_b   1.000
_cell.length_c   1.000
_cell.angle_alpha   90.00
_cell.angle_beta   90.00
_cell.angle_gamma   90.00
#
_symmetry.space_group_name_H-M   'P 1'
#
loop_
_entity.id
_entity.type
_entity.pdbx_description
1 polymer ?
#
loop_
_entity_poly.entity_id
_entity_poly.type
_entity_poly.pdbx_seq_one_letter_code
_entity_poly.pdbx_strand_id
1 'polypeptide(L)'
;GGQKRNITNILSLIGRPKILFLDEPTSAMDTSTRQHFWEIVNQLKQQGVTIVYSSHYIEEVEHTADRILVLHKGELIRDTTPYAMRSEEQEKHFTLPLTYQSVLEKLDNVTDIEIKQKALSFATREAGQVWQVLQENGCTIEEIEVRNRTLLDSIFETTQE
;
A
#
# COMPACT_ATOMS: atom_id res chain seq x y z
N GLY A 1 -6.77 -25.23 -9.09
CA GLY A 1 -8.11 -25.21 -9.20
C GLY A 1 -8.73 -24.75 -10.50
N GLY A 2 -10.05 -24.79 -10.52
CA GLY A 2 -10.86 -24.46 -11.71
C GLY A 2 -10.71 -23.02 -12.21
N GLN A 3 -10.51 -22.05 -11.33
CA GLN A 3 -10.32 -20.65 -11.70
C GLN A 3 -9.04 -20.42 -12.50
N LYS A 4 -7.97 -21.09 -12.14
CA LYS A 4 -6.69 -21.03 -12.83
C LYS A 4 -6.78 -21.57 -14.27
N ARG A 5 -7.51 -22.66 -14.46
CA ARG A 5 -7.80 -23.21 -15.79
C ARG A 5 -8.65 -22.26 -16.63
N ASN A 6 -9.64 -21.58 -16.02
CA ASN A 6 -10.50 -20.65 -16.72
C ASN A 6 -9.75 -19.44 -17.30
N ILE A 7 -8.83 -18.85 -16.56
CA ILE A 7 -8.01 -17.72 -17.05
C ILE A 7 -7.12 -18.17 -18.21
N THR A 8 -6.44 -19.30 -18.07
CA THR A 8 -5.58 -19.84 -19.11
C THR A 8 -6.37 -20.19 -20.37
N ASN A 9 -7.55 -20.79 -20.22
CA ASN A 9 -8.43 -21.15 -21.34
C ASN A 9 -8.98 -19.92 -22.06
N ILE A 10 -9.41 -18.89 -21.34
CA ILE A 10 -9.89 -17.64 -21.92
C ILE A 10 -8.79 -16.99 -22.76
N LEU A 11 -7.56 -16.93 -22.26
CA LEU A 11 -6.42 -16.37 -22.96
C LEU A 11 -6.06 -17.17 -24.23
N SER A 12 -6.16 -18.49 -24.18
CA SER A 12 -5.90 -19.34 -25.35
C SER A 12 -6.98 -19.23 -26.42
N LEU A 13 -8.24 -18.98 -26.04
CA LEU A 13 -9.39 -18.86 -26.96
C LEU A 13 -9.46 -17.49 -27.65
N ILE A 14 -9.05 -16.43 -26.97
CA ILE A 14 -9.16 -15.04 -27.47
C ILE A 14 -7.91 -14.63 -28.27
N GLY A 15 -6.84 -15.44 -28.23
CA GLY A 15 -5.55 -15.09 -28.83
C GLY A 15 -4.70 -14.24 -27.87
N ARG A 16 -3.95 -13.28 -28.43
CA ARG A 16 -3.09 -12.39 -27.62
C ARG A 16 -3.77 -11.03 -27.44
N PRO A 17 -4.56 -10.81 -26.38
CA PRO A 17 -5.20 -9.52 -26.18
C PRO A 17 -4.14 -8.45 -25.88
N LYS A 18 -4.37 -7.22 -26.36
CA LYS A 18 -3.54 -6.06 -25.99
C LYS A 18 -3.96 -5.52 -24.63
N ILE A 19 -5.22 -5.62 -24.30
CA ILE A 19 -5.82 -5.16 -23.03
C ILE A 19 -6.69 -6.29 -22.47
N LEU A 20 -6.52 -6.56 -21.19
CA LEU A 20 -7.31 -7.54 -20.46
C LEU A 20 -8.03 -6.84 -19.30
N PHE A 21 -9.36 -6.98 -19.24
CA PHE A 21 -10.19 -6.44 -18.17
C PHE A 21 -10.60 -7.56 -17.22
N LEU A 22 -10.35 -7.38 -15.93
CA LEU A 22 -10.68 -8.36 -14.89
C LEU A 22 -11.48 -7.68 -13.77
N ASP A 23 -12.60 -8.23 -13.41
CA ASP A 23 -13.44 -7.74 -12.32
C ASP A 23 -13.24 -8.61 -11.08
N GLU A 24 -12.72 -8.02 -10.00
CA GLU A 24 -12.47 -8.70 -8.74
C GLU A 24 -11.80 -10.08 -8.92
N PRO A 25 -10.69 -10.19 -9.66
CA PRO A 25 -10.20 -11.49 -10.15
C PRO A 25 -9.75 -12.45 -9.04
N THR A 26 -9.39 -11.95 -7.87
CA THR A 26 -8.84 -12.75 -6.77
C THR A 26 -9.78 -12.93 -5.59
N SER A 27 -11.02 -12.46 -5.69
CA SER A 27 -11.98 -12.39 -4.57
C SER A 27 -12.29 -13.73 -3.91
N ALA A 28 -12.23 -14.82 -4.65
CA ALA A 28 -12.54 -16.17 -4.15
C ALA A 28 -11.30 -17.08 -4.06
N MET A 29 -10.10 -16.52 -4.19
CA MET A 29 -8.86 -17.27 -4.19
C MET A 29 -8.23 -17.35 -2.80
N ASP A 30 -7.65 -18.51 -2.48
CA ASP A 30 -6.75 -18.65 -1.34
C ASP A 30 -5.39 -17.95 -1.62
N THR A 31 -4.54 -17.86 -0.62
CA THR A 31 -3.25 -17.17 -0.74
C THR A 31 -2.36 -17.75 -1.82
N SER A 32 -2.26 -19.07 -1.89
CA SER A 32 -1.41 -19.76 -2.88
C SER A 32 -1.91 -19.54 -4.31
N THR A 33 -3.20 -19.68 -4.53
CA THR A 33 -3.83 -19.46 -5.84
C THR A 33 -3.71 -18.00 -6.27
N ARG A 34 -3.88 -17.07 -5.34
CA ARG A 34 -3.72 -15.63 -5.59
C ARG A 34 -2.29 -15.28 -6.01
N GLN A 35 -1.30 -15.81 -5.34
CA GLN A 35 0.11 -15.61 -5.68
C GLN A 35 0.40 -16.11 -7.10
N HIS A 36 -0.09 -17.29 -7.44
CA HIS A 36 0.09 -17.87 -8.78
C HIS A 36 -0.64 -17.05 -9.86
N PHE A 37 -1.82 -16.52 -9.54
CA PHE A 37 -2.57 -15.64 -10.44
C PHE A 37 -1.72 -14.40 -10.80
N TRP A 38 -1.11 -13.74 -9.80
CA TRP A 38 -0.29 -12.56 -10.05
C TRP A 38 1.00 -12.87 -10.79
N GLU A 39 1.56 -14.07 -10.63
CA GLU A 39 2.68 -14.53 -11.46
C GLU A 39 2.30 -14.60 -12.94
N ILE A 40 1.12 -15.14 -13.24
CA ILE A 40 0.58 -15.18 -14.61
C ILE A 40 0.35 -13.77 -15.15
N VAL A 41 -0.24 -12.88 -14.37
CA VAL A 41 -0.46 -11.48 -14.75
C VAL A 41 0.87 -10.79 -15.08
N ASN A 42 1.89 -10.99 -14.26
CA ASN A 42 3.21 -10.42 -14.50
C ASN A 42 3.84 -10.94 -15.80
N GLN A 43 3.66 -12.21 -16.13
CA GLN A 43 4.13 -12.77 -17.40
C GLN A 43 3.42 -12.12 -18.59
N LEU A 44 2.12 -11.94 -18.51
CA LEU A 44 1.34 -11.25 -19.56
C LEU A 44 1.78 -9.80 -19.73
N LYS A 45 2.02 -9.13 -18.64
CA LYS A 45 2.51 -7.75 -18.61
C LYS A 45 3.88 -7.63 -19.30
N GLN A 46 4.79 -8.56 -19.05
CA GLN A 46 6.08 -8.63 -19.73
C GLN A 46 5.95 -8.88 -21.22
N GLN A 47 4.88 -9.51 -21.66
CA GLN A 47 4.56 -9.73 -23.06
C GLN A 47 3.88 -8.51 -23.73
N GLY A 48 3.71 -7.42 -23.01
CA GLY A 48 3.11 -6.19 -23.51
C GLY A 48 1.60 -6.08 -23.33
N VAL A 49 0.97 -6.96 -22.56
CA VAL A 49 -0.45 -6.88 -22.27
C VAL A 49 -0.71 -5.84 -21.18
N THR A 50 -1.67 -4.96 -21.41
CA THR A 50 -2.17 -4.04 -20.40
C THR A 50 -3.29 -4.72 -19.61
N ILE A 51 -3.14 -4.77 -18.30
CA ILE A 51 -4.11 -5.39 -17.41
C ILE A 51 -4.87 -4.30 -16.65
N VAL A 52 -6.19 -4.28 -16.79
CA VAL A 52 -7.07 -3.41 -16.01
C VAL A 52 -7.92 -4.28 -15.12
N TYR A 53 -7.83 -4.11 -13.82
CA TYR A 53 -8.61 -4.91 -12.89
C TYR A 53 -9.26 -4.04 -11.82
N SER A 54 -10.41 -4.48 -11.34
CA SER A 54 -11.06 -3.89 -10.18
C SER A 54 -10.75 -4.71 -8.94
N SER A 55 -10.63 -4.07 -7.80
CA SER A 55 -10.48 -4.74 -6.51
C SER A 55 -10.91 -3.83 -5.37
N HIS A 56 -11.46 -4.43 -4.32
CA HIS A 56 -11.67 -3.76 -3.03
C HIS A 56 -10.61 -4.18 -2.00
N TYR A 57 -9.69 -5.05 -2.37
CA TYR A 57 -8.55 -5.45 -1.53
C TYR A 57 -7.40 -4.46 -1.73
N ILE A 58 -7.44 -3.36 -1.00
CA ILE A 58 -6.50 -2.24 -1.19
C ILE A 58 -5.05 -2.66 -0.97
N GLU A 59 -4.81 -3.55 -0.02
CA GLU A 59 -3.47 -4.07 0.26
C GLU A 59 -2.88 -4.82 -0.94
N GLU A 60 -3.69 -5.59 -1.64
CA GLU A 60 -3.27 -6.28 -2.87
C GLU A 60 -2.97 -5.28 -3.99
N VAL A 61 -3.82 -4.26 -4.15
CA VAL A 61 -3.60 -3.18 -5.13
C VAL A 61 -2.28 -2.46 -4.88
N GLU A 62 -1.96 -2.22 -3.63
CA GLU A 62 -0.70 -1.57 -3.22
C GLU A 62 0.53 -2.32 -3.73
N HIS A 63 0.48 -3.65 -3.75
CA HIS A 63 1.61 -4.50 -4.16
C HIS A 63 1.62 -4.88 -5.64
N THR A 64 0.50 -4.75 -6.34
CA THR A 64 0.37 -5.28 -7.70
C THR A 64 0.13 -4.22 -8.77
N ALA A 65 -0.44 -3.08 -8.43
CA ALA A 65 -0.80 -2.05 -9.41
C ALA A 65 0.37 -1.12 -9.74
N ASP A 66 0.51 -0.78 -11.01
CA ASP A 66 1.42 0.27 -11.47
C ASP A 66 0.74 1.64 -11.49
N ARG A 67 -0.57 1.64 -11.65
CA ARG A 67 -1.39 2.85 -11.73
C ARG A 67 -2.73 2.57 -11.06
N ILE A 68 -3.26 3.56 -10.36
CA ILE A 68 -4.52 3.46 -9.64
C ILE A 68 -5.48 4.53 -10.14
N LEU A 69 -6.68 4.09 -10.49
CA LEU A 69 -7.80 4.95 -10.78
C LEU A 69 -8.82 4.78 -9.65
N VAL A 70 -9.07 5.84 -8.89
CA VAL A 70 -10.04 5.80 -7.80
C VAL A 70 -11.37 6.35 -8.29
N LEU A 71 -12.38 5.47 -8.28
CA LEU A 71 -13.74 5.82 -8.66
C LEU A 71 -14.60 5.94 -7.40
N HIS A 72 -15.36 7.02 -7.30
CA HIS A 72 -16.28 7.26 -6.20
C HIS A 72 -17.54 7.94 -6.71
N LYS A 73 -18.68 7.36 -6.39
CA LYS A 73 -20.01 7.87 -6.82
C LYS A 73 -20.12 8.15 -8.33
N GLY A 74 -19.50 7.26 -9.13
CA GLY A 74 -19.54 7.36 -10.59
C GLY A 74 -18.53 8.33 -11.20
N GLU A 75 -17.68 8.95 -10.41
CA GLU A 75 -16.66 9.89 -10.88
C GLU A 75 -15.25 9.37 -10.65
N LEU A 76 -14.35 9.69 -11.58
CA LEU A 76 -12.92 9.46 -11.41
C LEU A 76 -12.34 10.58 -10.55
N ILE A 77 -12.03 10.29 -9.30
CA ILE A 77 -11.52 11.29 -8.34
C ILE A 77 -10.01 11.32 -8.24
N ARG A 78 -9.32 10.23 -8.60
CA ARG A 78 -7.86 10.17 -8.59
C ARG A 78 -7.35 9.30 -9.72
N ASP A 79 -6.23 9.72 -10.28
CA ASP A 79 -5.41 8.98 -11.25
C ASP A 79 -3.95 9.14 -10.83
N THR A 80 -3.39 8.08 -10.25
CA THR A 80 -2.09 8.16 -9.57
C THR A 80 -1.39 6.81 -9.55
N THR A 81 -0.27 6.73 -8.87
CA THR A 81 0.42 5.47 -8.57
C THR A 81 0.34 5.17 -7.08
N PRO A 82 0.53 3.90 -6.66
CA PRO A 82 0.59 3.58 -5.23
C PRO A 82 1.63 4.40 -4.49
N TYR A 83 2.81 4.53 -5.06
CA TYR A 83 3.89 5.31 -4.44
C TYR A 83 3.53 6.80 -4.33
N ALA A 84 3.05 7.42 -5.41
CA ALA A 84 2.69 8.84 -5.40
C ALA A 84 1.60 9.14 -4.37
N MET A 85 0.57 8.29 -4.30
CA MET A 85 -0.52 8.47 -3.35
C MET A 85 -0.05 8.41 -1.89
N ARG A 86 0.86 7.48 -1.57
CA ARG A 86 1.44 7.40 -0.21
C ARG A 86 2.37 8.55 0.11
N SER A 87 3.03 9.13 -0.90
CA SER A 87 4.05 10.16 -0.75
C SER A 87 3.50 11.58 -0.76
N GLU A 88 2.24 11.79 -1.15
CA GLU A 88 1.62 13.11 -1.24
C GLU A 88 1.58 13.82 0.10
N GLU A 89 1.40 13.10 1.17
CA GLU A 89 1.43 13.64 2.50
C GLU A 89 2.79 13.45 3.15
N GLN A 90 3.25 14.48 3.82
CA GLN A 90 4.52 14.46 4.54
C GLN A 90 4.44 13.67 5.86
N GLU A 91 3.30 13.06 6.14
CA GLU A 91 3.12 12.26 7.35
C GLU A 91 3.92 10.97 7.28
N LYS A 92 4.73 10.74 8.31
CA LYS A 92 5.49 9.51 8.51
C LYS A 92 5.06 8.84 9.81
N HIS A 93 5.07 7.51 9.81
CA HIS A 93 4.81 6.70 10.99
C HIS A 93 6.11 6.10 11.49
N PHE A 94 6.42 6.37 12.74
CA PHE A 94 7.62 5.88 13.40
C PHE A 94 7.22 4.76 14.36
N THR A 95 8.05 3.73 14.43
CA THR A 95 7.97 2.69 15.46
C THR A 95 9.36 2.51 16.05
N LEU A 96 9.45 2.57 17.36
CA LEU A 96 10.72 2.56 18.08
C LEU A 96 10.55 1.93 19.48
N PRO A 97 11.67 1.60 20.16
CA PRO A 97 11.59 1.04 21.49
C PRO A 97 10.93 1.97 22.51
N LEU A 98 10.20 1.39 23.45
CA LEU A 98 9.48 2.12 24.50
C LEU A 98 10.43 2.96 25.38
N THR A 99 11.72 2.66 25.40
CA THR A 99 12.73 3.38 26.16
C THR A 99 12.84 4.87 25.78
N TYR A 100 12.35 5.24 24.58
CA TYR A 100 12.34 6.63 24.12
C TYR A 100 11.05 7.39 24.44
N GLN A 101 10.16 6.84 25.24
CA GLN A 101 8.88 7.46 25.60
C GLN A 101 9.08 8.86 26.23
N SER A 102 10.06 9.01 27.11
CA SER A 102 10.36 10.30 27.74
C SER A 102 10.81 11.37 26.76
N VAL A 103 11.45 10.99 25.65
CA VAL A 103 11.82 11.91 24.57
C VAL A 103 10.57 12.39 23.84
N LEU A 104 9.63 11.49 23.54
CA LEU A 104 8.38 11.82 22.87
C LEU A 104 7.53 12.80 23.67
N GLU A 105 7.47 12.65 24.98
CA GLU A 105 6.69 13.53 25.86
C GLU A 105 7.13 15.00 25.76
N LYS A 106 8.33 15.25 25.30
CA LYS A 106 8.88 16.59 25.10
C LYS A 106 8.60 17.16 23.71
N LEU A 107 8.05 16.36 22.79
CA LEU A 107 7.76 16.75 21.43
C LEU A 107 6.29 17.16 21.31
N ASP A 108 6.04 18.27 20.60
CA ASP A 108 4.70 18.79 20.32
C ASP A 108 4.23 18.50 18.87
N ASN A 109 5.10 17.91 18.06
CA ASN A 109 4.87 17.66 16.65
C ASN A 109 4.63 16.17 16.33
N VAL A 110 4.13 15.41 17.29
CA VAL A 110 3.78 14.01 17.15
C VAL A 110 2.31 13.78 17.51
N THR A 111 1.66 12.88 16.79
CA THR A 111 0.26 12.51 16.97
C THR A 111 0.10 11.00 16.96
N ASP A 112 -1.08 10.51 17.32
CA ASP A 112 -1.43 9.09 17.26
C ASP A 112 -0.45 8.20 18.01
N ILE A 113 -0.06 8.63 19.21
CA ILE A 113 0.87 7.87 20.06
C ILE A 113 0.18 6.61 20.54
N GLU A 114 0.77 5.47 20.22
CA GLU A 114 0.29 4.16 20.61
C GLU A 114 1.43 3.34 21.20
N ILE A 115 1.14 2.69 22.34
CA ILE A 115 2.07 1.77 22.98
C ILE A 115 1.51 0.36 22.85
N LYS A 116 2.28 -0.52 22.22
CA LYS A 116 1.89 -1.89 22.00
C LYS A 116 3.06 -2.81 22.27
N GLN A 117 2.91 -3.68 23.28
CA GLN A 117 4.01 -4.49 23.79
C GLN A 117 5.15 -3.59 24.31
N LYS A 118 6.35 -3.75 23.82
CA LYS A 118 7.52 -2.92 24.20
C LYS A 118 7.89 -1.91 23.11
N ALA A 119 6.96 -1.63 22.22
CA ALA A 119 7.15 -0.71 21.12
C ALA A 119 6.23 0.50 21.26
N LEU A 120 6.72 1.61 20.75
CA LEU A 120 6.06 2.89 20.73
C LEU A 120 5.90 3.32 19.28
N SER A 121 4.68 3.67 18.87
CA SER A 121 4.40 4.18 17.53
C SER A 121 3.78 5.56 17.59
N PHE A 122 4.04 6.37 16.60
CA PHE A 122 3.44 7.68 16.46
C PHE A 122 3.49 8.15 15.01
N ALA A 123 2.74 9.18 14.70
CA ALA A 123 2.75 9.85 13.41
C ALA A 123 3.30 11.27 13.54
N THR A 124 3.98 11.75 12.52
CA THR A 124 4.48 13.12 12.46
C THR A 124 4.54 13.62 11.02
N ARG A 125 4.29 14.92 10.84
CA ARG A 125 4.50 15.62 9.57
C ARG A 125 5.87 16.31 9.50
N GLU A 126 6.63 16.27 10.58
CA GLU A 126 7.94 16.89 10.71
C GLU A 126 9.01 15.84 11.03
N ALA A 127 9.04 14.79 10.18
CA ALA A 127 9.89 13.62 10.39
C ALA A 127 11.38 13.96 10.57
N GLY A 128 11.89 14.90 9.80
CA GLY A 128 13.28 15.33 9.92
C GLY A 128 13.63 15.92 11.29
N GLN A 129 12.77 16.77 11.81
CA GLN A 129 12.95 17.39 13.13
C GLN A 129 12.84 16.34 14.25
N VAL A 130 11.84 15.47 14.16
CA VAL A 130 11.65 14.39 15.14
C VAL A 130 12.84 13.44 15.13
N TRP A 131 13.33 13.06 13.97
CA TRP A 131 14.50 12.20 13.84
C TRP A 131 15.75 12.85 14.45
N GLN A 132 15.96 14.13 14.21
CA GLN A 132 17.08 14.87 14.79
C GLN A 132 17.06 14.80 16.32
N VAL A 133 15.91 15.04 16.95
CA VAL A 133 15.77 14.95 18.40
C VAL A 133 16.03 13.53 18.91
N LEU A 134 15.51 12.52 18.21
CA LEU A 134 15.75 11.11 18.57
C LEU A 134 17.24 10.76 18.50
N GLN A 135 17.94 11.18 17.44
CA GLN A 135 19.39 10.97 17.31
C GLN A 135 20.18 11.63 18.45
N GLU A 136 19.82 12.85 18.80
CA GLU A 136 20.47 13.59 19.91
C GLU A 136 20.29 12.88 21.25
N ASN A 137 19.25 12.06 21.38
CA ASN A 137 18.98 11.26 22.56
C ASN A 137 19.45 9.81 22.44
N GLY A 138 20.31 9.50 21.48
CA GLY A 138 20.96 8.21 21.34
C GLY A 138 20.22 7.17 20.50
N CYS A 139 19.13 7.55 19.84
CA CYS A 139 18.43 6.62 18.96
C CYS A 139 19.24 6.36 17.68
N THR A 140 19.35 5.11 17.30
CA THR A 140 20.04 4.69 16.08
C THR A 140 19.05 4.26 15.01
N ILE A 141 19.48 4.28 13.76
CA ILE A 141 18.63 3.91 12.64
C ILE A 141 18.20 2.42 12.69
N GLU A 142 19.00 1.57 13.33
CA GLU A 142 18.73 0.15 13.49
C GLU A 142 17.58 -0.11 14.46
N GLU A 143 17.30 0.82 15.37
CA GLU A 143 16.25 0.69 16.38
C GLU A 143 14.88 1.12 15.88
N ILE A 144 14.81 1.87 14.78
CA ILE A 144 13.56 2.49 14.34
C ILE A 144 13.06 1.94 13.02
N GLU A 145 11.75 2.00 12.87
CA GLU A 145 11.06 1.80 11.61
C GLU A 145 10.34 3.09 11.24
N VAL A 146 10.55 3.56 10.03
CA VAL A 146 9.87 4.74 9.49
C VAL A 146 9.15 4.30 8.21
N ARG A 147 7.85 4.53 8.15
CA ARG A 147 7.04 4.19 6.98
C ARG A 147 6.14 5.34 6.57
N ASN A 148 5.74 5.33 5.31
CA ASN A 148 4.69 6.18 4.80
C ASN A 148 3.31 5.69 5.28
N ARG A 149 2.29 6.51 5.10
CA ARG A 149 0.91 6.07 5.22
C ARG A 149 0.64 4.89 4.29
N THR A 150 -0.29 4.02 4.68
CA THR A 150 -0.74 2.94 3.80
C THR A 150 -1.61 3.50 2.68
N LEU A 151 -1.70 2.77 1.57
CA LEU A 151 -2.59 3.12 0.48
C LEU A 151 -4.05 3.14 0.94
N LEU A 152 -4.42 2.24 1.85
CA LEU A 152 -5.76 2.20 2.44
C LEU A 152 -6.10 3.51 3.15
N ASP A 153 -5.19 4.04 3.98
CA ASP A 153 -5.38 5.31 4.67
C ASP A 153 -5.58 6.46 3.68
N SER A 154 -4.78 6.51 2.63
CA SER A 154 -4.83 7.54 1.60
C SER A 154 -6.15 7.51 0.81
N ILE A 155 -6.62 6.32 0.44
CA ILE A 155 -7.88 6.13 -0.28
C ILE A 155 -9.07 6.51 0.63
N PHE A 156 -9.02 6.10 1.89
CA PHE A 156 -10.07 6.39 2.86
C PHE A 156 -10.29 7.90 3.03
N GLU A 157 -9.24 8.68 3.16
CA GLU A 157 -9.34 10.14 3.21
C GLU A 157 -9.92 10.73 1.92
N THR A 158 -9.43 10.28 0.76
CA THR A 158 -9.90 10.76 -0.54
C THR A 158 -11.41 10.55 -0.73
N THR A 159 -11.99 9.50 -0.16
CA THR A 159 -13.41 9.18 -0.30
C THR A 159 -14.30 9.83 0.77
N GLN A 160 -13.73 10.47 1.77
CA GLN A 160 -14.48 11.20 2.82
C GLN A 160 -14.73 12.68 2.48
N GLU A 161 -14.00 13.25 1.52
CA GLU A 161 -14.22 14.58 0.98
C GLU A 161 -15.38 14.59 -0.03
#